data_c6dd08d38b62e992c900e8937af39833
#
_entry.id   c6dd08d38b62e992c900e8937af39833
#
_cell.length_a   1.000
_cell.length_b   1.000
_cell.length_c   1.000
_cell.angle_alpha   90.00
_cell.angle_beta   90.00
_cell.angle_gamma   90.00
#
_symmetry.space_group_name_H-M   'P 1'
#
loop_
_entity.id
_entity.type
_entity.pdbx_description
1 polymer ?
#
loop_
_entity_poly.entity_id
_entity_poly.type
_entity_poly.pdbx_seq_one_letter_code
_entity_poly.pdbx_strand_id
1 'polypeptide(L)'
;NLQQRTDEVEALIAEQRVKLEKVSGLSSEEAKQQLIIAMESEARHDAAKLIRQIEDEAKESADKKAKKILSLTIQRYAGDYVAEKTINSVALPSDEMKGRIIGREGRNIRAIEAATGIDLIIDDTPEAVIISGFNPVRREVARLSLERLITDGRIHPSRIEEVVKKAEQEVEGTIR
;
A
#
# COMPACT_ATOMS: atom_id res chain seq x y z
N ASN A 1 9.93 81.11 29.96
CA ASN A 1 10.69 80.21 30.87
C ASN A 1 10.56 78.71 30.53
N LEU A 2 9.43 78.15 30.16
CA LEU A 2 9.31 76.76 29.70
C LEU A 2 9.83 76.63 28.27
N GLN A 3 9.45 77.54 27.39
CA GLN A 3 9.88 77.56 26.00
C GLN A 3 11.41 77.64 25.85
N GLN A 4 12.05 78.54 26.61
CA GLN A 4 13.52 78.64 26.62
C GLN A 4 14.21 77.33 27.07
N ARG A 5 13.66 76.60 28.05
CA ARG A 5 14.20 75.33 28.50
C ARG A 5 13.99 74.20 27.46
N THR A 6 12.88 74.22 26.74
CA THR A 6 12.63 73.26 25.65
C THR A 6 13.64 73.50 24.53
N ASP A 7 13.86 74.72 24.12
CA ASP A 7 14.82 75.09 23.06
C ASP A 7 16.28 74.74 23.46
N GLU A 8 16.67 74.94 24.74
CA GLU A 8 17.95 74.52 25.28
C GLU A 8 18.16 73.05 25.29
N VAL A 9 17.12 72.25 25.62
CA VAL A 9 17.15 70.76 25.60
C VAL A 9 17.25 70.28 24.18
N GLU A 10 16.49 70.83 23.24
CA GLU A 10 16.57 70.48 21.82
C GLU A 10 17.95 70.73 21.22
N ALA A 11 18.55 71.88 21.55
CA ALA A 11 19.92 72.26 21.15
C ALA A 11 20.97 71.28 21.73
N LEU A 12 20.83 70.86 22.99
CA LEU A 12 21.69 69.84 23.61
C LEU A 12 21.55 68.45 22.99
N ILE A 13 20.35 68.05 22.66
CA ILE A 13 20.09 66.80 21.96
C ILE A 13 20.74 66.82 20.59
N ALA A 14 20.62 67.94 19.86
CA ALA A 14 21.24 68.08 18.54
C ALA A 14 22.78 68.00 18.61
N GLU A 15 23.36 68.67 19.61
CA GLU A 15 24.84 68.68 19.85
C GLU A 15 25.31 67.25 20.24
N GLN A 16 24.58 66.50 21.06
CA GLN A 16 24.89 65.17 21.47
C GLN A 16 24.78 64.18 20.24
N ARG A 17 23.80 64.35 19.36
CA ARG A 17 23.71 63.62 18.12
C ARG A 17 24.93 63.84 17.22
N VAL A 18 25.34 65.07 16.99
CA VAL A 18 26.51 65.34 16.17
C VAL A 18 27.79 64.76 16.77
N LYS A 19 27.93 64.79 18.12
CA LYS A 19 29.06 64.16 18.80
C LYS A 19 29.03 62.61 18.63
N LEU A 20 27.87 61.95 18.73
CA LEU A 20 27.69 60.54 18.51
C LEU A 20 28.02 60.20 17.07
N GLU A 21 27.56 60.96 16.08
CA GLU A 21 27.88 60.75 14.66
C GLU A 21 29.39 60.82 14.38
N LYS A 22 30.09 61.76 15.01
CA LYS A 22 31.55 61.85 14.90
C LYS A 22 32.31 60.71 15.53
N VAL A 23 31.80 60.14 16.63
CA VAL A 23 32.46 59.07 17.36
C VAL A 23 32.15 57.75 16.70
N SER A 24 30.93 57.49 16.16
CA SER A 24 30.52 56.29 15.49
C SER A 24 31.01 56.18 14.04
N GLY A 25 31.38 57.30 13.42
CA GLY A 25 31.76 57.36 11.99
C GLY A 25 30.60 57.13 11.03
N LEU A 26 29.35 57.09 11.53
CA LEU A 26 28.14 56.84 10.76
C LEU A 26 27.15 57.99 11.00
N SER A 27 26.51 58.49 9.96
CA SER A 27 25.36 59.38 10.11
C SER A 27 24.16 58.63 10.68
N SER A 28 23.24 59.35 11.33
CA SER A 28 22.01 58.75 11.90
C SER A 28 21.19 58.01 10.83
N GLU A 29 21.21 58.48 9.61
CA GLU A 29 20.49 57.83 8.48
C GLU A 29 21.18 56.54 8.00
N GLU A 30 22.54 56.55 7.94
CA GLU A 30 23.31 55.35 7.61
C GLU A 30 23.17 54.29 8.68
N ALA A 31 23.19 54.66 9.97
CA ALA A 31 22.96 53.70 11.07
C ALA A 31 21.56 53.07 11.00
N LYS A 32 20.53 53.87 10.69
CA LYS A 32 19.16 53.39 10.50
C LYS A 32 19.07 52.42 9.32
N GLN A 33 19.73 52.76 8.21
CA GLN A 33 19.72 51.92 7.01
C GLN A 33 20.43 50.59 7.23
N GLN A 34 21.57 50.59 7.92
CA GLN A 34 22.27 49.35 8.32
C GLN A 34 21.43 48.49 9.26
N LEU A 35 20.73 49.11 10.22
CA LEU A 35 19.82 48.39 11.09
C LEU A 35 18.67 47.73 10.33
N ILE A 36 18.05 48.42 9.37
CA ILE A 36 16.99 47.90 8.54
C ILE A 36 17.51 46.70 7.73
N ILE A 37 18.68 46.83 7.09
CA ILE A 37 19.28 45.69 6.31
C ILE A 37 19.59 44.52 7.22
N ALA A 38 20.11 44.74 8.41
CA ALA A 38 20.39 43.69 9.38
C ALA A 38 19.09 42.96 9.80
N MET A 39 18.05 43.73 10.16
CA MET A 39 16.74 43.14 10.52
C MET A 39 16.08 42.42 9.36
N GLU A 40 16.14 42.92 8.13
CA GLU A 40 15.65 42.22 6.96
C GLU A 40 16.39 40.89 6.72
N SER A 41 17.71 40.87 6.88
CA SER A 41 18.52 39.66 6.74
C SER A 41 18.16 38.62 7.80
N GLU A 42 18.03 39.02 9.05
CA GLU A 42 17.61 38.17 10.15
C GLU A 42 16.20 37.60 9.92
N ALA A 43 15.24 38.46 9.59
CA ALA A 43 13.87 38.03 9.28
C ALA A 43 13.79 37.06 8.11
N ARG A 44 14.59 37.26 7.05
CA ARG A 44 14.68 36.33 5.92
C ARG A 44 15.28 34.99 6.33
N HIS A 45 16.30 35.02 7.18
CA HIS A 45 16.92 33.80 7.71
C HIS A 45 15.92 32.99 8.55
N ASP A 46 15.21 33.64 9.46
CA ASP A 46 14.21 33.02 10.32
C ASP A 46 13.02 32.47 9.49
N ALA A 47 12.56 33.25 8.53
CA ALA A 47 11.51 32.77 7.60
C ALA A 47 11.95 31.53 6.80
N ALA A 48 13.19 31.52 6.29
CA ALA A 48 13.72 30.37 5.56
C ALA A 48 13.84 29.12 6.45
N LYS A 49 14.23 29.30 7.71
CA LYS A 49 14.27 28.22 8.71
C LYS A 49 12.88 27.66 9.00
N LEU A 50 11.91 28.54 9.21
CA LEU A 50 10.52 28.15 9.46
C LEU A 50 9.90 27.43 8.25
N ILE A 51 10.16 27.92 7.03
CA ILE A 51 9.68 27.25 5.79
C ILE A 51 10.22 25.83 5.69
N ARG A 52 11.52 25.63 5.92
CA ARG A 52 12.12 24.29 5.91
C ARG A 52 11.49 23.36 6.95
N GLN A 53 11.27 23.86 8.15
CA GLN A 53 10.63 23.09 9.20
C GLN A 53 9.21 22.66 8.79
N ILE A 54 8.41 23.58 8.24
CA ILE A 54 7.06 23.29 7.76
C ILE A 54 7.09 22.28 6.61
N GLU A 55 8.03 22.40 5.66
CA GLU A 55 8.19 21.46 4.56
C GLU A 55 8.55 20.05 5.06
N ASP A 56 9.46 19.93 6.01
CA ASP A 56 9.87 18.64 6.57
C ASP A 56 8.74 17.99 7.37
N GLU A 57 8.03 18.74 8.20
CA GLU A 57 6.84 18.27 8.91
C GLU A 57 5.71 17.84 7.94
N ALA A 58 5.51 18.59 6.87
CA ALA A 58 4.53 18.26 5.85
C ALA A 58 4.89 16.97 5.11
N LYS A 59 6.15 16.77 4.73
CA LYS A 59 6.65 15.55 4.10
C LYS A 59 6.47 14.33 5.00
N GLU A 60 6.88 14.45 6.27
CA GLU A 60 6.74 13.36 7.24
C GLU A 60 5.27 12.99 7.47
N SER A 61 4.40 13.98 7.59
CA SER A 61 2.95 13.78 7.73
C SER A 61 2.34 13.13 6.49
N ALA A 62 2.75 13.56 5.29
CA ALA A 62 2.31 12.99 4.03
C ALA A 62 2.73 11.53 3.88
N ASP A 63 3.98 11.20 4.21
CA ASP A 63 4.50 9.83 4.17
C ASP A 63 3.75 8.90 5.13
N LYS A 64 3.51 9.35 6.35
CA LYS A 64 2.72 8.58 7.33
C LYS A 64 1.29 8.33 6.84
N LYS A 65 0.64 9.35 6.28
CA LYS A 65 -0.72 9.22 5.70
C LYS A 65 -0.74 8.30 4.50
N ALA A 66 0.23 8.41 3.58
CA ALA A 66 0.34 7.55 2.40
C ALA A 66 0.53 6.08 2.79
N LYS A 67 1.44 5.77 3.72
CA LYS A 67 1.64 4.41 4.24
C LYS A 67 0.37 3.85 4.89
N LYS A 68 -0.35 4.66 5.66
CA LYS A 68 -1.63 4.25 6.27
C LYS A 68 -2.69 3.94 5.22
N ILE A 69 -2.84 4.79 4.20
CA ILE A 69 -3.80 4.58 3.11
C ILE A 69 -3.44 3.31 2.34
N LEU A 70 -2.18 3.13 1.96
CA LEU A 70 -1.70 1.94 1.25
C LEU A 70 -1.95 0.66 2.06
N SER A 71 -1.61 0.66 3.35
CA SER A 71 -1.84 -0.48 4.24
C SER A 71 -3.32 -0.86 4.32
N LEU A 72 -4.21 0.13 4.51
CA LEU A 72 -5.65 -0.10 4.55
C LEU A 72 -6.20 -0.58 3.20
N THR A 73 -5.68 -0.04 2.10
CA THR A 73 -6.07 -0.46 0.74
C THR A 73 -5.65 -1.89 0.48
N ILE A 74 -4.39 -2.25 0.77
CA ILE A 74 -3.89 -3.62 0.63
C ILE A 74 -4.72 -4.58 1.49
N GLN A 75 -4.98 -4.24 2.76
CA GLN A 75 -5.77 -5.07 3.67
C GLN A 75 -7.20 -5.29 3.13
N ARG A 76 -7.82 -4.27 2.57
CA ARG A 76 -9.18 -4.33 2.00
C ARG A 76 -9.24 -5.19 0.73
N TYR A 77 -8.29 -5.01 -0.18
CA TYR A 77 -8.28 -5.73 -1.46
C TYR A 77 -7.64 -7.11 -1.37
N ALA A 78 -6.76 -7.38 -0.39
CA ALA A 78 -6.11 -8.68 -0.29
C ALA A 78 -7.12 -9.83 -0.08
N GLY A 79 -8.16 -9.61 0.74
CA GLY A 79 -9.21 -10.60 0.95
C GLY A 79 -9.98 -10.93 -0.31
N ASP A 80 -10.49 -9.91 -1.00
CA ASP A 80 -11.29 -10.07 -2.21
C ASP A 80 -10.45 -10.63 -3.37
N TYR A 81 -9.23 -10.13 -3.54
CA TYR A 81 -8.32 -10.61 -4.59
C TYR A 81 -7.90 -12.06 -4.38
N VAL A 82 -7.60 -12.45 -3.13
CA VAL A 82 -7.25 -13.85 -2.81
C VAL A 82 -8.44 -14.76 -3.07
N ALA A 83 -9.65 -14.41 -2.62
CA ALA A 83 -10.85 -15.20 -2.86
C ALA A 83 -11.11 -15.39 -4.37
N GLU A 84 -11.07 -14.32 -5.16
CA GLU A 84 -11.29 -14.38 -6.61
C GLU A 84 -10.22 -15.20 -7.36
N LYS A 85 -8.96 -15.11 -6.94
CA LYS A 85 -7.84 -15.76 -7.62
C LYS A 85 -7.51 -17.17 -7.12
N THR A 86 -8.05 -17.58 -5.97
CA THR A 86 -7.75 -18.91 -5.41
C THR A 86 -8.87 -19.93 -5.60
N ILE A 87 -10.02 -19.51 -6.11
CA ILE A 87 -11.21 -20.36 -6.28
C ILE A 87 -11.51 -20.52 -7.77
N ASN A 88 -11.69 -21.76 -8.20
CA ASN A 88 -12.22 -22.11 -9.50
C ASN A 88 -13.42 -23.04 -9.30
N SER A 89 -14.46 -22.92 -10.11
CA SER A 89 -15.58 -23.86 -10.11
C SER A 89 -15.51 -24.79 -11.32
N VAL A 90 -15.87 -26.07 -11.12
CA VAL A 90 -16.03 -27.06 -12.17
C VAL A 90 -17.49 -27.46 -12.22
N ALA A 91 -18.10 -27.31 -13.40
CA ALA A 91 -19.49 -27.71 -13.61
C ALA A 91 -19.63 -29.24 -13.65
N LEU A 92 -20.68 -29.74 -13.03
CA LEU A 92 -21.03 -31.14 -13.03
C LEU A 92 -22.26 -31.38 -13.92
N PRO A 93 -22.34 -32.49 -14.64
CA PRO A 93 -23.51 -32.83 -15.44
C PRO A 93 -24.75 -33.17 -14.62
N SER A 94 -24.58 -33.53 -13.35
CA SER A 94 -25.66 -33.79 -12.38
C SER A 94 -25.14 -33.76 -10.95
N ASP A 95 -26.02 -33.52 -9.98
CA ASP A 95 -25.68 -33.58 -8.56
C ASP A 95 -25.27 -34.97 -8.06
N GLU A 96 -25.69 -36.03 -8.74
CA GLU A 96 -25.26 -37.41 -8.45
C GLU A 96 -23.72 -37.56 -8.57
N MET A 97 -23.09 -36.79 -9.43
CA MET A 97 -21.63 -36.79 -9.58
C MET A 97 -20.90 -36.32 -8.32
N LYS A 98 -21.52 -35.47 -7.51
CA LYS A 98 -20.94 -35.06 -6.22
C LYS A 98 -20.68 -36.29 -5.34
N GLY A 99 -21.66 -37.14 -5.19
CA GLY A 99 -21.52 -38.38 -4.42
C GLY A 99 -20.41 -39.29 -4.93
N ARG A 100 -20.21 -39.36 -6.26
CA ARG A 100 -19.13 -40.13 -6.89
C ARG A 100 -17.78 -39.54 -6.69
N ILE A 101 -17.66 -38.18 -6.73
CA ILE A 101 -16.42 -37.45 -6.46
C ILE A 101 -16.04 -37.62 -4.99
N ILE A 102 -17.00 -37.53 -4.05
CA ILE A 102 -16.76 -37.81 -2.64
C ILE A 102 -16.32 -39.26 -2.44
N GLY A 103 -17.05 -40.17 -3.01
CA GLY A 103 -16.85 -41.60 -2.86
C GLY A 103 -17.21 -42.11 -1.45
N ARG A 104 -17.16 -43.44 -1.25
CA ARG A 104 -17.47 -44.06 0.03
C ARG A 104 -16.51 -43.53 1.11
N GLU A 105 -17.07 -43.00 2.19
CA GLU A 105 -16.30 -42.41 3.32
C GLU A 105 -15.30 -41.31 2.90
N GLY A 106 -15.56 -40.63 1.80
CA GLY A 106 -14.68 -39.54 1.31
C GLY A 106 -13.35 -39.99 0.73
N ARG A 107 -13.21 -41.27 0.32
CA ARG A 107 -11.91 -41.78 -0.16
C ARG A 107 -11.47 -41.18 -1.49
N ASN A 108 -12.41 -40.87 -2.40
CA ASN A 108 -12.07 -40.32 -3.71
C ASN A 108 -11.68 -38.85 -3.59
N ILE A 109 -12.42 -38.05 -2.82
CA ILE A 109 -12.07 -36.64 -2.59
C ILE A 109 -10.70 -36.52 -1.95
N ARG A 110 -10.40 -37.30 -0.90
CA ARG A 110 -9.06 -37.32 -0.29
C ARG A 110 -7.96 -37.76 -1.25
N ALA A 111 -8.23 -38.66 -2.18
CA ALA A 111 -7.27 -39.07 -3.19
C ALA A 111 -6.99 -37.96 -4.19
N ILE A 112 -8.01 -37.19 -4.62
CA ILE A 112 -7.85 -36.05 -5.51
C ILE A 112 -7.04 -34.92 -4.78
N GLU A 113 -7.42 -34.61 -3.57
CA GLU A 113 -6.73 -33.57 -2.74
C GLU A 113 -5.27 -33.96 -2.49
N ALA A 114 -5.00 -35.21 -2.14
CA ALA A 114 -3.63 -35.68 -1.93
C ALA A 114 -2.79 -35.69 -3.22
N ALA A 115 -3.37 -36.05 -4.36
CA ALA A 115 -2.66 -36.09 -5.64
C ALA A 115 -2.40 -34.69 -6.22
N THR A 116 -3.33 -33.76 -6.08
CA THR A 116 -3.24 -32.41 -6.68
C THR A 116 -2.69 -31.36 -5.73
N GLY A 117 -2.81 -31.59 -4.41
CA GLY A 117 -2.42 -30.63 -3.37
C GLY A 117 -3.29 -29.39 -3.33
N ILE A 118 -4.58 -29.52 -3.67
CA ILE A 118 -5.62 -28.50 -3.57
C ILE A 118 -6.77 -29.01 -2.71
N ASP A 119 -7.61 -28.11 -2.22
CA ASP A 119 -8.82 -28.48 -1.48
C ASP A 119 -10.04 -28.47 -2.40
N LEU A 120 -10.91 -29.48 -2.24
CA LEU A 120 -12.18 -29.56 -2.93
C LEU A 120 -13.33 -29.25 -1.98
N ILE A 121 -14.10 -28.23 -2.31
CA ILE A 121 -15.27 -27.81 -1.54
C ILE A 121 -16.51 -28.27 -2.31
N ILE A 122 -17.27 -29.14 -1.69
CA ILE A 122 -18.54 -29.65 -2.22
C ILE A 122 -19.63 -29.19 -1.27
N ASP A 123 -20.33 -28.16 -1.69
CA ASP A 123 -21.41 -27.50 -0.96
C ASP A 123 -22.76 -27.71 -1.64
N ASP A 124 -23.77 -26.99 -1.20
CA ASP A 124 -25.14 -27.05 -1.75
C ASP A 124 -25.27 -26.30 -3.09
N THR A 125 -24.19 -25.76 -3.67
CA THR A 125 -24.22 -25.13 -4.99
C THR A 125 -24.60 -26.16 -6.04
N PRO A 126 -25.71 -26.00 -6.79
CA PRO A 126 -26.17 -26.97 -7.75
C PRO A 126 -25.12 -27.23 -8.84
N GLU A 127 -24.94 -28.51 -9.19
CA GLU A 127 -24.14 -28.95 -10.34
C GLU A 127 -22.74 -28.32 -10.42
N ALA A 128 -22.09 -28.08 -9.30
CA ALA A 128 -20.75 -27.53 -9.25
C ALA A 128 -19.91 -28.09 -8.10
N VAL A 129 -18.59 -28.12 -8.31
CA VAL A 129 -17.56 -28.37 -7.29
C VAL A 129 -16.58 -27.21 -7.33
N ILE A 130 -16.23 -26.71 -6.15
CA ILE A 130 -15.30 -25.62 -6.00
C ILE A 130 -13.90 -26.17 -5.71
N ILE A 131 -12.92 -25.69 -6.48
CA ILE A 131 -11.50 -25.98 -6.30
C ILE A 131 -10.87 -24.79 -5.59
N SER A 132 -10.24 -25.02 -4.45
CA SER A 132 -9.55 -23.99 -3.67
C SER A 132 -8.06 -24.29 -3.54
N GLY A 133 -7.21 -23.33 -3.86
CA GLY A 133 -5.77 -23.48 -3.73
C GLY A 133 -4.99 -22.23 -4.18
N PHE A 134 -3.89 -21.93 -3.52
CA PHE A 134 -3.07 -20.75 -3.84
C PHE A 134 -2.28 -20.89 -5.15
N ASN A 135 -1.86 -22.11 -5.52
CA ASN A 135 -1.04 -22.33 -6.69
C ASN A 135 -1.93 -22.46 -7.95
N PRO A 136 -1.84 -21.52 -8.92
CA PRO A 136 -2.67 -21.55 -10.13
C PRO A 136 -2.41 -22.79 -11.01
N VAL A 137 -1.17 -23.28 -11.06
CA VAL A 137 -0.81 -24.48 -11.83
C VAL A 137 -1.49 -25.72 -11.25
N ARG A 138 -1.45 -25.89 -9.92
CA ARG A 138 -2.14 -27.02 -9.25
C ARG A 138 -3.65 -26.95 -9.41
N ARG A 139 -4.25 -25.74 -9.36
CA ARG A 139 -5.68 -25.58 -9.62
C ARG A 139 -6.05 -25.98 -11.03
N GLU A 140 -5.25 -25.63 -12.02
CA GLU A 140 -5.48 -26.03 -13.41
C GLU A 140 -5.34 -27.54 -13.60
N VAL A 141 -4.32 -28.14 -12.99
CA VAL A 141 -4.17 -29.61 -12.97
C VAL A 141 -5.42 -30.29 -12.35
N ALA A 142 -5.90 -29.76 -11.24
CA ALA A 142 -7.09 -30.27 -10.56
C ALA A 142 -8.36 -30.12 -11.43
N ARG A 143 -8.54 -28.96 -12.07
CA ARG A 143 -9.64 -28.66 -12.97
C ARG A 143 -9.68 -29.67 -14.14
N LEU A 144 -8.58 -29.82 -14.86
CA LEU A 144 -8.45 -30.77 -15.98
C LEU A 144 -8.66 -32.19 -15.52
N SER A 145 -8.15 -32.58 -14.37
CA SER A 145 -8.31 -33.90 -13.80
C SER A 145 -9.77 -34.22 -13.50
N LEU A 146 -10.47 -33.28 -12.85
CA LEU A 146 -11.90 -33.43 -12.54
C LEU A 146 -12.74 -33.52 -13.80
N GLU A 147 -12.54 -32.64 -14.79
CA GLU A 147 -13.26 -32.70 -16.06
C GLU A 147 -13.12 -34.07 -16.77
N ARG A 148 -11.91 -34.61 -16.77
CA ARG A 148 -11.65 -35.97 -17.35
C ARG A 148 -12.30 -37.08 -16.56
N LEU A 149 -12.22 -37.03 -15.23
CA LEU A 149 -12.84 -38.01 -14.35
C LEU A 149 -14.37 -37.99 -14.47
N ILE A 150 -14.96 -36.82 -14.61
CA ILE A 150 -16.39 -36.61 -14.82
C ILE A 150 -16.82 -37.21 -16.19
N THR A 151 -16.07 -36.90 -17.24
CA THR A 151 -16.35 -37.41 -18.61
C THR A 151 -16.18 -38.93 -18.71
N ASP A 152 -15.12 -39.47 -18.11
CA ASP A 152 -14.86 -40.94 -18.08
C ASP A 152 -15.84 -41.68 -17.17
N GLY A 153 -16.39 -41.01 -16.18
CA GLY A 153 -17.33 -41.58 -15.22
C GLY A 153 -16.71 -42.60 -14.24
N ARG A 154 -15.44 -42.91 -14.34
CA ARG A 154 -14.74 -43.88 -13.46
C ARG A 154 -13.91 -43.15 -12.45
N ILE A 155 -14.48 -42.95 -11.24
CA ILE A 155 -13.84 -42.23 -10.17
C ILE A 155 -13.45 -43.20 -9.05
N HIS A 156 -12.18 -43.57 -9.02
CA HIS A 156 -11.58 -44.41 -7.97
C HIS A 156 -10.08 -44.02 -7.80
N PRO A 157 -9.46 -44.27 -6.65
CA PRO A 157 -8.12 -43.76 -6.32
C PRO A 157 -7.05 -44.03 -7.39
N SER A 158 -6.90 -45.22 -7.86
CA SER A 158 -5.88 -45.57 -8.89
C SER A 158 -6.10 -44.81 -10.20
N ARG A 159 -7.35 -44.58 -10.60
CA ARG A 159 -7.67 -43.80 -11.80
C ARG A 159 -7.43 -42.30 -11.60
N ILE A 160 -7.69 -41.82 -10.40
CA ILE A 160 -7.39 -40.41 -10.01
C ILE A 160 -5.91 -40.14 -10.16
N GLU A 161 -5.03 -40.96 -9.60
CA GLU A 161 -3.58 -40.80 -9.71
C GLU A 161 -3.10 -40.79 -11.16
N GLU A 162 -3.62 -41.72 -12.00
CA GLU A 162 -3.29 -41.79 -13.43
C GLU A 162 -3.70 -40.51 -14.18
N VAL A 163 -4.93 -40.02 -13.95
CA VAL A 163 -5.46 -38.83 -14.63
C VAL A 163 -4.74 -37.59 -14.17
N VAL A 164 -4.45 -37.42 -12.86
CA VAL A 164 -3.70 -36.29 -12.33
C VAL A 164 -2.30 -36.22 -12.93
N LYS A 165 -1.57 -37.34 -12.98
CA LYS A 165 -0.25 -37.43 -13.59
C LYS A 165 -0.23 -36.99 -15.07
N LYS A 166 -1.26 -37.38 -15.83
CA LYS A 166 -1.41 -36.96 -17.24
C LYS A 166 -1.72 -35.47 -17.35
N ALA A 167 -2.56 -34.95 -16.48
CA ALA A 167 -2.88 -33.52 -16.44
C ALA A 167 -1.65 -32.66 -16.05
N GLU A 168 -0.83 -33.12 -15.11
CA GLU A 168 0.43 -32.47 -14.75
C GLU A 168 1.36 -32.33 -15.94
N GLN A 169 1.60 -33.44 -16.67
CA GLN A 169 2.47 -33.43 -17.85
C GLN A 169 1.98 -32.50 -18.95
N GLU A 170 0.68 -32.40 -19.15
CA GLU A 170 0.08 -31.52 -20.15
C GLU A 170 0.22 -30.04 -19.75
N VAL A 171 -0.07 -29.69 -18.49
CA VAL A 171 0.05 -28.33 -17.99
C VAL A 171 1.53 -27.90 -18.00
N GLU A 172 2.47 -28.75 -17.58
CA GLU A 172 3.91 -28.48 -17.68
C GLU A 172 4.36 -28.30 -19.15
N GLY A 173 3.82 -29.07 -20.09
CA GLY A 173 4.10 -28.88 -21.51
C GLY A 173 3.57 -27.59 -22.11
N THR A 174 2.48 -27.06 -21.56
CA THR A 174 1.88 -25.78 -22.02
C THR A 174 2.60 -24.56 -21.43
N ILE A 175 3.24 -24.70 -20.28
CA ILE A 175 3.99 -23.60 -19.60
C ILE A 175 5.39 -23.37 -20.22
N ARG A 176 5.95 -24.37 -20.91
CA ARG A 176 7.25 -24.26 -21.61
C ARG A 176 7.12 -23.61 -22.97
#